data_f34a125f8fa6ae13a4ab2b8135305739
#
_entry.id   f34a125f8fa6ae13a4ab2b8135305739
#
_cell.length_a   1.000
_cell.length_b   1.000
_cell.length_c   1.000
_cell.angle_alpha   90.00
_cell.angle_beta   90.00
_cell.angle_gamma   90.00
#
_symmetry.space_group_name_H-M   'P 1'
#
loop_
_entity.id
_entity.type
_entity.pdbx_description
1 polymer ?
#
loop_
_entity_poly.entity_id
_entity_poly.type
_entity_poly.pdbx_seq_one_letter_code
_entity_poly.pdbx_strand_id
1 'polypeptide(L)' 'MKKQDLMDYEVLLALYTISHCADGMFDEIAEDDLPDSLCTDYRSVRSSISSLVKSLEQYRDENIATFISACED' A
#
# COMPACT_ATOMS: atom_id res chain seq x y z
N MET A 1 -26.21 11.47 2.03
CA MET A 1 -25.54 10.97 2.19
C MET A 1 -24.41 10.89 1.85
N LYS A 2 -24.01 10.74 2.11
CA LYS A 2 -22.98 10.80 1.78
C LYS A 2 -22.50 9.86 1.07
N LYS A 3 -22.36 10.23 0.25
CA LYS A 3 -21.86 9.49 -0.57
C LYS A 3 -21.08 8.54 0.06
N GLN A 4 -21.06 7.49 -0.45
CA GLN A 4 -20.31 6.56 0.10
C GLN A 4 -18.94 7.01 0.08
N ASP A 5 -18.18 6.42 0.81
CA ASP A 5 -16.86 6.89 0.95
C ASP A 5 -15.87 5.94 0.35
N LEU A 6 -16.31 5.15 -0.61
CA LEU A 6 -15.44 4.24 -1.28
C LEU A 6 -14.42 5.01 -2.10
N MET A 7 -13.16 4.65 -1.93
CA MET A 7 -12.07 5.25 -2.66
C MET A 7 -12.21 5.00 -4.16
N ASP A 8 -11.82 5.97 -4.98
CA ASP A 8 -11.78 5.76 -6.42
C ASP A 8 -10.84 4.62 -6.74
N TYR A 9 -11.23 3.80 -7.72
CA TYR A 9 -10.41 2.66 -8.10
C TYR A 9 -9.02 3.10 -8.55
N GLU A 10 -8.93 4.24 -9.25
CA GLU A 10 -7.63 4.72 -9.71
C GLU A 10 -6.72 5.10 -8.54
N VAL A 11 -7.32 5.67 -7.49
CA VAL A 11 -6.56 6.01 -6.29
C VAL A 11 -6.09 4.75 -5.59
N LEU A 12 -6.97 3.77 -5.48
CA LEU A 12 -6.61 2.50 -4.87
C LEU A 12 -5.47 1.84 -5.64
N LEU A 13 -5.59 1.84 -6.96
CA LEU A 13 -4.57 1.22 -7.81
C LEU A 13 -3.23 1.94 -7.67
N ALA A 14 -3.25 3.28 -7.64
CA ALA A 14 -2.03 4.05 -7.48
C ALA A 14 -1.37 3.78 -6.14
N LEU A 15 -2.16 3.79 -5.07
CA LEU A 15 -1.64 3.51 -3.74
C LEU A 15 -1.05 2.11 -3.65
N TYR A 16 -1.78 1.14 -4.20
CA TYR A 16 -1.33 -0.23 -4.17
C TYR A 16 -0.02 -0.39 -4.95
N THR A 17 0.04 0.22 -6.13
CA THR A 17 1.24 0.12 -6.97
C THR A 17 2.44 0.74 -6.26
N ILE A 18 2.28 1.95 -5.73
CA ILE A 18 3.38 2.64 -5.03
C ILE A 18 3.83 1.84 -3.82
N SER A 19 2.88 1.40 -3.01
CA SER A 19 3.20 0.69 -1.77
C SER A 19 3.85 -0.65 -2.06
N HIS A 20 3.33 -1.37 -3.03
CA HIS A 20 3.84 -2.69 -3.39
C HIS A 20 5.24 -2.58 -3.97
N CYS A 21 5.47 -1.58 -4.82
CA CYS A 21 6.80 -1.35 -5.38
C CYS A 21 7.79 -0.98 -4.28
N ALA A 22 7.39 -0.11 -3.37
CA ALA A 22 8.25 0.27 -2.26
C ALA A 22 8.59 -0.94 -1.39
N ASP A 23 7.60 -1.78 -1.12
CA ASP A 23 7.81 -2.97 -0.31
C ASP A 23 8.84 -3.89 -0.95
N GLY A 24 8.74 -4.06 -2.27
CA GLY A 24 9.72 -4.88 -2.99
C GLY A 24 11.11 -4.28 -3.02
N MET A 25 11.19 -2.95 -3.13
CA MET A 25 12.48 -2.28 -3.16
C MET A 25 13.20 -2.34 -1.82
N PHE A 26 12.45 -2.39 -0.73
CA PHE A 26 13.08 -2.53 0.58
C PHE A 26 13.89 -3.82 0.69
N ASP A 27 13.48 -4.86 -0.02
CA ASP A 27 14.19 -6.14 0.03
C ASP A 27 15.57 -6.05 -0.59
N GLU A 28 15.84 -5.02 -1.39
CA GLU A 28 17.14 -4.84 -2.00
C GLU A 28 18.10 -4.04 -1.13
N ILE A 29 17.62 -3.54 0.00
CA ILE A 29 18.44 -2.75 0.91
C ILE A 29 18.84 -3.62 2.08
N ALA A 30 20.16 -3.73 2.31
CA ALA A 30 20.67 -4.45 3.47
C ALA A 30 20.75 -3.45 4.63
N GLU A 31 20.15 -3.81 5.76
CA GLU A 31 20.16 -2.93 6.91
C GLU A 31 21.59 -2.63 7.38
N ASP A 32 22.49 -3.58 7.16
CA ASP A 32 23.88 -3.40 7.56
C ASP A 32 24.55 -2.27 6.81
N ASP A 33 24.01 -1.89 5.66
CA ASP A 33 24.55 -0.80 4.86
C ASP A 33 24.09 0.57 5.34
N LEU A 34 23.18 0.60 6.32
CA LEU A 34 22.62 1.85 6.79
C LEU A 34 23.29 2.29 8.09
N PRO A 35 23.53 3.62 8.26
CA PRO A 35 23.98 4.13 9.55
C PRO A 35 22.92 3.82 10.62
N ASP A 36 23.38 3.65 11.85
CA ASP A 36 22.48 3.38 12.96
C ASP A 36 21.39 4.43 13.09
N SER A 37 21.73 5.68 12.77
CA SER A 37 20.77 6.76 12.90
C SER A 37 19.59 6.62 11.94
N LEU A 38 19.77 5.89 10.85
CA LEU A 38 18.73 5.70 9.86
C LEU A 38 18.01 4.36 10.00
N CYS A 39 18.63 3.41 10.68
CA CYS A 39 18.05 2.07 10.79
C CYS A 39 16.68 2.06 11.43
N THR A 40 16.50 2.83 12.50
CA THR A 40 15.23 2.87 13.20
C THR A 40 14.13 3.43 12.30
N ASP A 41 14.44 4.54 11.63
CA ASP A 41 13.46 5.16 10.73
C ASP A 41 13.16 4.25 9.55
N TYR A 42 14.18 3.61 9.02
CA TYR A 42 14.01 2.67 7.91
C TYR A 42 13.07 1.53 8.29
N ARG A 43 13.29 0.93 9.46
CA ARG A 43 12.42 -0.17 9.90
C ARG A 43 11.00 0.29 10.13
N SER A 44 10.85 1.49 10.65
CA SER A 44 9.53 2.05 10.89
C SER A 44 8.77 2.26 9.60
N VAL A 45 9.44 2.85 8.59
CA VAL A 45 8.82 3.08 7.29
C VAL A 45 8.51 1.76 6.61
N ARG A 46 9.44 0.83 6.65
CA ARG A 46 9.24 -0.47 6.03
C ARG A 46 8.05 -1.19 6.62
N SER A 47 7.94 -1.16 7.95
CA SER A 47 6.80 -1.78 8.63
C SER A 47 5.50 -1.10 8.25
N SER A 48 5.50 0.23 8.15
CA SER A 48 4.30 0.98 7.78
C SER A 48 3.86 0.67 6.36
N ILE A 49 4.80 0.58 5.43
CA ILE A 49 4.48 0.26 4.04
C ILE A 49 3.91 -1.15 3.93
N SER A 50 4.52 -2.11 4.62
CA SER A 50 4.04 -3.47 4.61
C SER A 50 2.61 -3.56 5.16
N SER A 51 2.35 -2.82 6.21
CA SER A 51 1.03 -2.74 6.81
C SER A 51 0.02 -2.12 5.86
N LEU A 52 0.45 -1.06 5.16
CA LEU A 52 -0.40 -0.38 4.19
C LEU A 52 -0.77 -1.32 3.04
N VAL A 53 0.18 -2.10 2.54
CA VAL A 53 -0.09 -3.05 1.47
C VAL A 53 -1.16 -4.04 1.90
N LYS A 54 -1.04 -4.57 3.12
CA LYS A 54 -2.03 -5.52 3.62
C LYS A 54 -3.39 -4.87 3.78
N SER A 55 -3.42 -3.64 4.26
CA SER A 55 -4.67 -2.92 4.43
C SER A 55 -5.34 -2.65 3.09
N LEU A 56 -4.55 -2.31 2.08
CA LEU A 56 -5.08 -2.06 0.74
C LEU A 56 -5.63 -3.33 0.12
N GLU A 57 -4.96 -4.46 0.33
CA GLU A 57 -5.44 -5.73 -0.18
C GLU A 57 -6.76 -6.11 0.47
N GLN A 58 -6.85 -5.90 1.76
CA GLN A 58 -8.09 -6.20 2.48
C GLN A 58 -9.21 -5.29 2.02
N TYR A 59 -8.92 -4.00 1.86
CA TYR A 59 -9.91 -3.03 1.41
C TYR A 59 -10.43 -3.42 0.02
N ARG A 60 -9.50 -3.78 -0.88
CA ARG A 60 -9.88 -4.21 -2.21
C ARG A 60 -10.79 -5.43 -2.14
N ASP A 61 -10.40 -6.43 -1.36
CA ASP A 61 -11.16 -7.67 -1.29
C ASP A 61 -12.55 -7.45 -0.71
N GLU A 62 -12.67 -6.56 0.27
CA GLU A 62 -13.96 -6.28 0.89
C GLU A 62 -14.87 -5.52 -0.05
N ASN A 63 -14.32 -4.85 -1.05
CA ASN A 63 -15.09 -4.03 -1.96
C ASN A 63 -14.93 -4.46 -3.41
N ILE A 64 -14.50 -5.70 -3.61
CA ILE A 64 -14.14 -6.17 -4.95
C ILE A 64 -15.29 -6.08 -5.93
N ALA A 65 -16.51 -6.42 -5.49
CA ALA A 65 -17.66 -6.38 -6.37
C ALA A 65 -17.94 -4.97 -6.87
N THR A 66 -17.80 -4.00 -5.98
CA THR A 66 -18.02 -2.60 -6.32
C THR A 66 -16.96 -2.12 -7.32
N PHE A 67 -15.71 -2.49 -7.08
CA PHE A 67 -14.64 -2.09 -7.99
C PHE A 67 -14.78 -2.75 -9.36
N ILE A 68 -15.22 -4.00 -9.40
CA ILE A 68 -15.44 -4.70 -10.66
C ILE A 68 -16.56 -4.03 -11.44
N SER A 69 -17.64 -3.67 -10.77
CA SER A 69 -18.74 -2.97 -11.42
C SER A 69 -18.28 -1.64 -12.01
N ALA A 70 -17.47 -0.91 -11.27
CA ALA A 70 -16.97 0.38 -11.75
C ALA A 70 -16.08 0.19 -12.98
N CYS A 71 -15.29 -0.88 -12.99
CA CYS A 71 -14.40 -1.14 -14.12
C CYS A 71 -15.12 -1.56 -15.37
N GLU A 72 -16.31 -2.13 -15.25
CA GLU A 72 -17.06 -2.58 -16.40
C GLU A 72 -17.73 -1.47 -17.16
N ASP A 73 -17.81 -0.31 -16.55
CA ASP A 73 -18.35 0.84 -17.25
C ASP A 73 -17.30 1.48 -18.11
#